data_04dac2b9e3267019820c914c5e2b0491
#
_entry.id   04dac2b9e3267019820c914c5e2b0491
#
_cell.length_a   1.000
_cell.length_b   1.000
_cell.length_c   1.000
_cell.angle_alpha   90.00
_cell.angle_beta   90.00
_cell.angle_gamma   90.00
#
_symmetry.space_group_name_H-M   'P 1'
#
loop_
_entity.id
_entity.type
_entity.pdbx_description
1 polymer ?
#
loop_
_entity_poly.entity_id
_entity_poly.type
_entity_poly.pdbx_seq_one_letter_code
_entity_poly.pdbx_strand_id
1 'polypeptide(L)'
;ERYGDARPPEIFVSDTIRAAKRGERHAHFNKLLLDKMEAALGRGEQVMLFQNRRGFAPYVECSECGWTARCPHCNVTLTYHKGGRKLVCHYCGHTEDVPAKCPSCKVTDVVPMGFGTEKVEEEIFKIFPEARVARLDRDSVTSEKAFSAIIADFEARRTDILVGTQMITKGFDFAGVSLVGILNADNLLNNPDFRAAERAFQLMMQVAGRAGRRDGGGEVVIQTSE
;
A
#
# COMPACT_ATOMS: atom_id res chain seq x y z
N GLU A 1 27.00 5.19 1.18
CA GLU A 1 27.26 6.11 2.31
C GLU A 1 26.07 7.04 2.47
N ARG A 2 25.61 7.24 3.71
CA ARG A 2 24.53 8.17 4.03
C ARG A 2 25.15 9.51 4.42
N TYR A 3 24.48 10.60 4.07
CA TYR A 3 24.95 11.95 4.41
C TYR A 3 24.73 12.23 5.91
N GLY A 4 25.81 12.63 6.62
CA GLY A 4 25.74 13.07 8.03
C GLY A 4 25.33 11.99 9.03
N ASP A 5 24.64 12.40 10.11
CA ASP A 5 24.17 11.54 11.21
C ASP A 5 22.88 10.77 10.91
N ALA A 6 22.48 10.65 9.65
CA ALA A 6 21.23 9.98 9.25
C ALA A 6 21.21 8.50 9.67
N ARG A 7 20.33 8.16 10.60
CA ARG A 7 20.08 6.80 11.07
C ARG A 7 19.17 6.02 10.10
N PRO A 8 19.31 4.70 9.99
CA PRO A 8 18.31 3.90 9.28
C PRO A 8 16.94 4.09 9.92
N PRO A 9 15.86 4.07 9.11
CA PRO A 9 14.52 4.13 9.67
C PRO A 9 14.22 2.89 10.52
N GLU A 10 13.42 3.06 11.53
CA GLU A 10 12.86 1.94 12.30
C GLU A 10 11.74 1.28 11.49
N ILE A 11 11.80 -0.04 11.34
CA ILE A 11 10.85 -0.79 10.53
C ILE A 11 9.94 -1.61 11.42
N PHE A 12 8.64 -1.40 11.26
CA PHE A 12 7.57 -2.13 11.93
C PHE A 12 6.80 -2.97 10.92
N VAL A 13 6.65 -4.26 11.19
CA VAL A 13 5.80 -5.15 10.40
C VAL A 13 4.47 -5.33 11.12
N SER A 14 3.38 -5.07 10.43
CA SER A 14 2.02 -5.14 10.97
C SER A 14 1.21 -6.18 10.22
N ASP A 15 0.88 -7.28 10.91
CA ASP A 15 0.06 -8.38 10.40
C ASP A 15 -1.41 -7.93 10.25
N THR A 16 -1.90 -7.89 9.02
CA THR A 16 -3.26 -7.41 8.69
C THR A 16 -4.34 -8.40 9.13
N ILE A 17 -4.06 -9.70 9.12
CA ILE A 17 -4.99 -10.75 9.56
C ILE A 17 -5.16 -10.67 11.08
N ARG A 18 -4.04 -10.59 11.80
CA ARG A 18 -4.05 -10.47 13.26
C ARG A 18 -4.72 -9.19 13.71
N ALA A 19 -4.45 -8.08 13.04
CA ALA A 19 -5.08 -6.80 13.33
C ALA A 19 -6.61 -6.87 13.11
N ALA A 20 -7.07 -7.48 12.01
CA ALA A 20 -8.49 -7.68 11.75
C ALA A 20 -9.18 -8.51 12.85
N LYS A 21 -8.56 -9.65 13.24
CA LYS A 21 -9.08 -10.52 14.32
C LYS A 21 -9.18 -9.83 15.68
N ARG A 22 -8.36 -8.81 15.92
CA ARG A 22 -8.37 -8.01 17.16
C ARG A 22 -9.24 -6.77 17.09
N GLY A 23 -9.91 -6.50 15.96
CA GLY A 23 -10.62 -5.25 15.74
C GLY A 23 -9.71 -4.01 15.65
N GLU A 24 -8.42 -4.22 15.39
CA GLU A 24 -7.38 -3.18 15.28
C GLU A 24 -7.16 -2.75 13.81
N ARG A 25 -8.11 -3.02 12.95
CA ARG A 25 -8.08 -2.62 11.53
C ARG A 25 -9.25 -1.69 11.22
N HIS A 26 -8.95 -0.55 10.62
CA HIS A 26 -9.94 0.39 10.10
C HIS A 26 -9.77 0.50 8.60
N ALA A 27 -10.76 0.01 7.84
CA ALA A 27 -10.71 -0.09 6.38
C ALA A 27 -9.43 -0.84 5.90
N HIS A 28 -8.51 -0.15 5.22
CA HIS A 28 -7.25 -0.72 4.72
C HIS A 28 -6.05 -0.44 5.64
N PHE A 29 -6.28 0.16 6.81
CA PHE A 29 -5.23 0.57 7.73
C PHE A 29 -5.28 -0.21 9.03
N ASN A 30 -4.14 -0.73 9.45
CA ASN A 30 -4.00 -1.29 10.79
C ASN A 30 -3.81 -0.15 11.80
N LYS A 31 -4.28 -0.36 13.02
CA LYS A 31 -4.19 0.63 14.12
C LYS A 31 -2.77 1.15 14.31
N LEU A 32 -1.76 0.29 14.25
CA LEU A 32 -0.35 0.68 14.38
C LEU A 32 0.04 1.78 13.36
N LEU A 33 -0.38 1.66 12.10
CA LEU A 33 -0.08 2.67 11.09
C LEU A 33 -0.84 3.97 11.39
N LEU A 34 -2.11 3.89 11.76
CA LEU A 34 -2.93 5.06 12.07
C LEU A 34 -2.38 5.83 13.28
N ASP A 35 -2.02 5.13 14.36
CA ASP A 35 -1.45 5.76 15.56
C ASP A 35 -0.13 6.49 15.23
N LYS A 36 0.72 5.91 14.38
CA LYS A 36 1.96 6.56 13.93
C LYS A 36 1.71 7.73 12.98
N MET A 37 0.69 7.64 12.12
CA MET A 37 0.29 8.76 11.26
C MET A 37 -0.22 9.93 12.09
N GLU A 38 -1.08 9.67 13.08
CA GLU A 38 -1.58 10.70 13.98
C GLU A 38 -0.44 11.38 14.73
N ALA A 39 0.51 10.61 15.26
CA ALA A 39 1.68 11.14 15.95
C ALA A 39 2.57 12.00 15.03
N ALA A 40 2.85 11.56 13.80
CA ALA A 40 3.65 12.31 12.82
C ALA A 40 2.97 13.63 12.42
N LEU A 41 1.68 13.57 12.07
CA LEU A 41 0.89 14.74 11.70
C LEU A 41 0.78 15.72 12.88
N GLY A 42 0.61 15.23 14.10
CA GLY A 42 0.57 16.04 15.32
C GLY A 42 1.88 16.80 15.59
N ARG A 43 3.02 16.30 15.10
CA ARG A 43 4.32 17.00 15.13
C ARG A 43 4.54 17.94 13.95
N GLY A 44 3.59 18.05 13.02
CA GLY A 44 3.74 18.81 11.77
C GLY A 44 4.68 18.15 10.75
N GLU A 45 4.89 16.85 10.88
CA GLU A 45 5.71 16.05 9.96
C GLU A 45 4.85 15.46 8.83
N GLN A 46 5.51 15.05 7.75
CA GLN A 46 4.83 14.53 6.58
C GLN A 46 4.82 13.00 6.57
N VAL A 47 3.76 12.43 6.00
CA VAL A 47 3.55 11.01 5.84
C VAL A 47 3.54 10.64 4.36
N MET A 48 4.17 9.53 4.02
CA MET A 48 4.12 8.94 2.68
C MET A 48 3.46 7.56 2.75
N LEU A 49 2.40 7.37 1.97
CA LEU A 49 1.72 6.08 1.84
C LEU A 49 2.01 5.46 0.48
N PHE A 50 2.71 4.36 0.52
CA PHE A 50 3.04 3.59 -0.67
C PHE A 50 2.02 2.47 -0.89
N GLN A 51 1.34 2.53 -2.03
CA GLN A 51 0.47 1.48 -2.52
C GLN A 51 1.01 0.98 -3.85
N ASN A 52 1.54 -0.24 -3.89
CA ASN A 52 2.02 -0.80 -5.15
C ASN A 52 0.86 -1.23 -6.03
N ARG A 53 0.55 -0.39 -7.01
CA ARG A 53 -0.44 -0.70 -8.03
C ARG A 53 0.21 -0.67 -9.41
N ARG A 54 0.81 -1.78 -9.80
CA ARG A 54 0.99 -2.07 -11.23
C ARG A 54 -0.03 -3.15 -11.62
N GLY A 55 -0.96 -2.75 -12.46
CA GLY A 55 -2.00 -3.61 -12.98
C GLY A 55 -3.12 -3.82 -11.95
N PHE A 56 -4.25 -3.23 -12.21
CA PHE A 56 -5.47 -3.52 -11.51
C PHE A 56 -5.90 -4.92 -11.92
N ALA A 57 -5.45 -5.90 -11.18
CA ALA A 57 -6.13 -7.17 -11.13
C ALA A 57 -6.80 -7.24 -9.75
N PRO A 58 -8.06 -6.78 -9.61
CA PRO A 58 -8.77 -7.00 -8.38
C PRO A 58 -8.78 -8.51 -8.11
N TYR A 59 -8.42 -8.91 -6.93
CA TYR A 59 -8.52 -10.29 -6.49
C TYR A 59 -9.58 -10.40 -5.41
N VAL A 60 -9.93 -11.60 -5.01
CA VAL A 60 -10.83 -11.82 -3.90
C VAL A 60 -10.07 -12.34 -2.70
N GLU A 61 -10.40 -11.84 -1.53
CA GLU A 61 -9.81 -12.23 -0.26
C GLU A 61 -10.90 -12.46 0.78
N CYS A 62 -10.68 -13.40 1.67
CA CYS A 62 -11.51 -13.58 2.84
C CYS A 62 -11.08 -12.62 3.95
N SER A 63 -11.99 -11.78 4.43
CA SER A 63 -11.72 -10.82 5.50
C SER A 63 -11.33 -11.45 6.84
N GLU A 64 -11.71 -12.72 7.07
CA GLU A 64 -11.46 -13.42 8.34
C GLU A 64 -10.15 -14.19 8.37
N CYS A 65 -9.79 -14.88 7.27
CA CYS A 65 -8.64 -15.77 7.28
C CYS A 65 -7.56 -15.42 6.24
N GLY A 66 -7.78 -14.35 5.44
CA GLY A 66 -6.85 -13.92 4.40
C GLY A 66 -6.76 -14.86 3.19
N TRP A 67 -7.66 -15.86 3.08
CA TRP A 67 -7.66 -16.74 1.91
C TRP A 67 -7.85 -15.95 0.62
N THR A 68 -7.03 -16.25 -0.39
CA THR A 68 -7.12 -15.67 -1.73
C THR A 68 -7.35 -16.76 -2.78
N ALA A 69 -8.10 -16.46 -3.84
CA ALA A 69 -8.32 -17.38 -4.94
C ALA A 69 -7.04 -17.53 -5.78
N ARG A 70 -6.54 -18.76 -5.93
CA ARG A 70 -5.34 -19.06 -6.72
C ARG A 70 -5.68 -20.02 -7.87
N CYS A 71 -5.01 -19.82 -9.00
CA CYS A 71 -5.14 -20.72 -10.15
C CYS A 71 -4.59 -22.11 -9.82
N PRO A 72 -5.37 -23.19 -10.03
CA PRO A 72 -4.91 -24.55 -9.74
C PRO A 72 -3.77 -25.02 -10.65
N HIS A 73 -3.59 -24.37 -11.82
CA HIS A 73 -2.57 -24.76 -12.80
C HIS A 73 -1.29 -23.95 -12.69
N CYS A 74 -1.40 -22.66 -12.33
CA CYS A 74 -0.28 -21.71 -12.35
C CYS A 74 0.14 -21.25 -10.95
N ASN A 75 -0.63 -21.60 -9.92
CA ASN A 75 -0.44 -21.15 -8.54
C ASN A 75 -0.31 -19.63 -8.36
N VAL A 76 -0.84 -18.85 -9.31
CA VAL A 76 -0.92 -17.39 -9.23
C VAL A 76 -2.30 -16.96 -8.74
N THR A 77 -2.40 -15.79 -8.12
CA THR A 77 -3.68 -15.22 -7.71
C THR A 77 -4.56 -14.95 -8.91
N LEU A 78 -5.83 -15.37 -8.84
CA LEU A 78 -6.81 -15.14 -9.89
C LEU A 78 -7.29 -13.68 -9.87
N THR A 79 -7.46 -13.12 -11.07
CA THR A 79 -7.97 -11.77 -11.27
C THR A 79 -9.49 -11.76 -11.23
N TYR A 80 -10.06 -10.88 -10.40
CA TYR A 80 -11.50 -10.66 -10.36
C TYR A 80 -11.98 -9.70 -11.47
N HIS A 81 -12.92 -10.15 -12.27
CA HIS A 81 -13.58 -9.35 -13.32
C HIS A 81 -14.99 -8.95 -12.89
N LYS A 82 -15.17 -7.67 -12.56
CA LYS A 82 -16.43 -7.12 -12.02
C LYS A 82 -17.64 -7.34 -12.95
N GLY A 83 -17.45 -7.17 -14.27
CA GLY A 83 -18.54 -7.26 -15.25
C GLY A 83 -19.18 -8.63 -15.35
N GLY A 84 -18.45 -9.72 -15.02
CA GLY A 84 -18.97 -11.10 -15.06
C GLY A 84 -18.94 -11.79 -13.70
N ARG A 85 -18.46 -11.15 -12.63
CA ARG A 85 -18.20 -11.77 -11.32
C ARG A 85 -17.37 -13.06 -11.44
N LYS A 86 -16.40 -13.08 -12.34
CA LYS A 86 -15.53 -14.21 -12.63
C LYS A 86 -14.11 -13.97 -12.11
N LEU A 87 -13.46 -15.06 -11.76
CA LEU A 87 -12.04 -15.11 -11.44
C LEU A 87 -11.30 -15.71 -12.63
N VAL A 88 -10.31 -15.01 -13.17
CA VAL A 88 -9.61 -15.41 -14.39
C VAL A 88 -8.11 -15.46 -14.15
N CYS A 89 -7.46 -16.51 -14.60
CA CYS A 89 -6.01 -16.59 -14.68
C CYS A 89 -5.51 -15.98 -16.01
N HIS A 90 -4.74 -14.91 -15.94
CA HIS A 90 -4.16 -14.29 -17.14
C HIS A 90 -2.98 -15.05 -17.75
N TYR A 91 -2.55 -16.17 -17.14
CA TYR A 91 -1.49 -17.03 -17.69
C TYR A 91 -2.03 -18.17 -18.54
N CYS A 92 -3.00 -18.91 -18.00
CA CYS A 92 -3.54 -20.11 -18.69
C CYS A 92 -4.99 -19.97 -19.13
N GLY A 93 -5.65 -18.84 -18.85
CA GLY A 93 -7.06 -18.61 -19.19
C GLY A 93 -8.06 -19.36 -18.28
N HIS A 94 -7.59 -20.08 -17.24
CA HIS A 94 -8.49 -20.72 -16.29
C HIS A 94 -9.49 -19.71 -15.72
N THR A 95 -10.76 -20.08 -15.66
CA THR A 95 -11.85 -19.21 -15.19
C THR A 95 -12.74 -19.96 -14.22
N GLU A 96 -13.09 -19.32 -13.10
CA GLU A 96 -14.02 -19.85 -12.11
C GLU A 96 -14.94 -18.76 -11.57
N ASP A 97 -16.01 -19.15 -10.89
CA ASP A 97 -16.90 -18.23 -10.22
C ASP A 97 -16.33 -17.77 -8.87
N VAL A 98 -16.68 -16.54 -8.46
CA VAL A 98 -16.37 -16.08 -7.10
C VAL A 98 -17.14 -16.96 -6.10
N PRO A 99 -16.47 -17.64 -5.18
CA PRO A 99 -17.14 -18.50 -4.21
C PRO A 99 -18.05 -17.67 -3.29
N ALA A 100 -19.25 -18.14 -3.04
CA ALA A 100 -20.20 -17.48 -2.14
C ALA A 100 -19.74 -17.49 -0.68
N LYS A 101 -18.92 -18.48 -0.30
CA LYS A 101 -18.33 -18.59 1.03
C LYS A 101 -16.85 -18.93 0.90
N CYS A 102 -16.06 -18.48 1.85
CA CYS A 102 -14.64 -18.80 1.88
C CYS A 102 -14.38 -20.31 1.85
N PRO A 103 -13.61 -20.83 0.88
CA PRO A 103 -13.29 -22.25 0.82
C PRO A 103 -12.48 -22.75 2.02
N SER A 104 -11.71 -21.86 2.65
CA SER A 104 -10.85 -22.18 3.79
C SER A 104 -11.62 -22.20 5.11
N CYS A 105 -12.21 -21.08 5.54
CA CYS A 105 -12.85 -20.96 6.85
C CYS A 105 -14.36 -21.16 6.86
N LYS A 106 -15.02 -21.24 5.70
CA LYS A 106 -16.47 -21.49 5.51
C LYS A 106 -17.42 -20.43 6.09
N VAL A 107 -16.92 -19.41 6.77
CA VAL A 107 -17.69 -18.53 7.65
C VAL A 107 -18.12 -17.23 6.97
N THR A 108 -17.29 -16.67 6.10
CA THR A 108 -17.45 -15.27 5.66
C THR A 108 -17.57 -15.14 4.17
N ASP A 109 -18.23 -14.09 3.74
CA ASP A 109 -18.26 -13.68 2.35
C ASP A 109 -16.87 -13.30 1.86
N VAL A 110 -16.56 -13.78 0.66
CA VAL A 110 -15.34 -13.42 -0.05
C VAL A 110 -15.56 -12.08 -0.73
N VAL A 111 -14.74 -11.11 -0.39
CA VAL A 111 -14.88 -9.73 -0.90
C VAL A 111 -13.83 -9.43 -1.96
N PRO A 112 -14.19 -8.68 -3.01
CA PRO A 112 -13.21 -8.18 -3.95
C PRO A 112 -12.25 -7.23 -3.24
N MET A 113 -10.97 -7.57 -3.29
CA MET A 113 -9.87 -6.73 -2.83
C MET A 113 -9.17 -6.11 -4.03
N GLY A 114 -8.56 -5.03 -3.85
CA GLY A 114 -7.92 -4.26 -4.91
C GLY A 114 -8.34 -2.82 -4.77
N PHE A 115 -7.78 -2.19 -3.76
CA PHE A 115 -7.92 -0.77 -3.58
C PHE A 115 -6.76 -0.06 -4.27
N GLY A 116 -7.10 0.97 -5.03
CA GLY A 116 -6.11 1.85 -5.62
C GLY A 116 -5.80 3.01 -4.68
N THR A 117 -4.85 3.81 -5.09
CA THR A 117 -4.49 5.08 -4.44
C THR A 117 -5.69 6.00 -4.23
N GLU A 118 -6.68 5.98 -5.14
CA GLU A 118 -7.94 6.72 -5.01
C GLU A 118 -8.74 6.28 -3.76
N LYS A 119 -8.86 4.97 -3.55
CA LYS A 119 -9.55 4.46 -2.38
C LYS A 119 -8.82 4.76 -1.08
N VAL A 120 -7.49 4.69 -1.10
CA VAL A 120 -6.64 5.09 0.02
C VAL A 120 -6.86 6.57 0.36
N GLU A 121 -6.85 7.45 -0.64
CA GLU A 121 -7.11 8.88 -0.50
C GLU A 121 -8.48 9.15 0.13
N GLU A 122 -9.57 8.53 -0.40
CA GLU A 122 -10.92 8.65 0.15
C GLU A 122 -11.02 8.23 1.62
N GLU A 123 -10.34 7.14 2.00
CA GLU A 123 -10.35 6.65 3.37
C GLU A 123 -9.55 7.56 4.30
N ILE A 124 -8.40 8.06 3.86
CA ILE A 124 -7.60 9.02 4.61
C ILE A 124 -8.37 10.30 4.87
N PHE A 125 -9.11 10.84 3.89
CA PHE A 125 -9.97 12.02 4.11
C PHE A 125 -11.02 11.81 5.20
N LYS A 126 -11.53 10.57 5.37
CA LYS A 126 -12.50 10.26 6.42
C LYS A 126 -11.84 10.14 7.80
N ILE A 127 -10.60 9.62 7.86
CA ILE A 127 -9.88 9.38 9.10
C ILE A 127 -9.18 10.66 9.59
N PHE A 128 -8.59 11.42 8.67
CA PHE A 128 -7.85 12.65 8.93
C PHE A 128 -8.42 13.81 8.10
N PRO A 129 -9.62 14.32 8.42
CA PRO A 129 -10.31 15.33 7.60
C PRO A 129 -9.56 16.67 7.50
N GLU A 130 -8.71 16.98 8.47
CA GLU A 130 -7.91 18.21 8.49
C GLU A 130 -6.59 18.08 7.72
N ALA A 131 -6.18 16.86 7.34
CA ALA A 131 -4.93 16.64 6.64
C ALA A 131 -5.05 16.99 5.15
N ARG A 132 -4.04 17.67 4.63
CA ARG A 132 -3.92 17.96 3.20
C ARG A 132 -3.31 16.77 2.49
N VAL A 133 -4.12 16.08 1.71
CA VAL A 133 -3.73 14.84 1.02
C VAL A 133 -3.49 15.13 -0.46
N ALA A 134 -2.44 14.56 -1.02
CA ALA A 134 -2.21 14.54 -2.47
C ALA A 134 -1.96 13.12 -2.95
N ARG A 135 -2.34 12.83 -4.19
CA ARG A 135 -2.17 11.55 -4.85
C ARG A 135 -1.19 11.66 -6.01
N LEU A 136 -0.24 10.72 -6.07
CA LEU A 136 0.78 10.65 -7.12
C LEU A 136 0.78 9.28 -7.79
N ASP A 137 -0.06 9.11 -8.78
CA ASP A 137 -0.15 7.94 -9.64
C ASP A 137 -0.39 8.32 -11.10
N ARG A 138 -0.51 7.34 -11.99
CA ARG A 138 -0.71 7.59 -13.42
C ARG A 138 -2.08 8.22 -13.74
N ASP A 139 -3.09 7.99 -12.92
CA ASP A 139 -4.43 8.47 -13.16
C ASP A 139 -4.58 9.91 -12.66
N SER A 140 -3.89 10.26 -11.56
CA SER A 140 -3.86 11.63 -11.01
C SER A 140 -2.93 12.58 -11.78
N VAL A 141 -1.90 12.02 -12.45
CA VAL A 141 -0.90 12.80 -13.18
C VAL A 141 -1.17 12.75 -14.68
N THR A 142 -1.89 13.75 -15.18
CA THR A 142 -2.24 13.86 -16.60
C THR A 142 -1.17 14.59 -17.43
N SER A 143 -0.21 15.25 -16.78
CA SER A 143 0.87 16.00 -17.42
C SER A 143 2.11 16.11 -16.54
N GLU A 144 3.25 16.41 -17.15
CA GLU A 144 4.50 16.68 -16.44
C GLU A 144 4.38 17.91 -15.51
N LYS A 145 3.58 18.89 -15.91
CA LYS A 145 3.30 20.08 -15.09
C LYS A 145 2.51 19.70 -13.83
N ALA A 146 1.49 18.85 -13.94
CA ALA A 146 0.73 18.34 -12.80
C ALA A 146 1.62 17.53 -11.84
N PHE A 147 2.49 16.69 -12.38
CA PHE A 147 3.48 15.97 -11.61
C PHE A 147 4.38 16.90 -10.81
N SER A 148 5.01 17.87 -11.48
CA SER A 148 5.93 18.82 -10.85
C SER A 148 5.23 19.68 -9.79
N ALA A 149 3.96 20.04 -9.99
CA ALA A 149 3.18 20.78 -9.01
C ALA A 149 2.93 19.99 -7.73
N ILE A 150 2.53 18.70 -7.83
CA ILE A 150 2.32 17.85 -6.66
C ILE A 150 3.62 17.67 -5.85
N ILE A 151 4.74 17.45 -6.55
CA ILE A 151 6.04 17.32 -5.90
C ILE A 151 6.46 18.61 -5.19
N ALA A 152 6.33 19.77 -5.87
CA ALA A 152 6.66 21.07 -5.29
C ALA A 152 5.79 21.41 -4.08
N ASP A 153 4.50 21.06 -4.10
CA ASP A 153 3.60 21.24 -2.97
C ASP A 153 3.98 20.36 -1.78
N PHE A 154 4.39 19.13 -2.05
CA PHE A 154 4.84 18.24 -0.98
C PHE A 154 6.20 18.67 -0.40
N GLU A 155 7.17 19.06 -1.23
CA GLU A 155 8.46 19.61 -0.79
C GLU A 155 8.30 20.90 0.04
N ALA A 156 7.37 21.77 -0.37
CA ALA A 156 7.06 23.00 0.33
C ALA A 156 6.16 22.82 1.58
N ARG A 157 5.88 21.58 1.99
CA ARG A 157 5.00 21.23 3.12
C ARG A 157 3.58 21.79 3.01
N ARG A 158 3.08 21.99 1.79
CA ARG A 158 1.67 22.34 1.52
C ARG A 158 0.76 21.12 1.48
N THR A 159 1.35 19.93 1.49
CA THR A 159 0.69 18.63 1.57
C THR A 159 1.23 17.86 2.77
N ASP A 160 0.37 17.26 3.56
CA ASP A 160 0.73 16.53 4.78
C ASP A 160 0.91 15.04 4.50
N ILE A 161 0.05 14.47 3.64
CA ILE A 161 0.07 13.06 3.29
C ILE A 161 0.17 12.90 1.78
N LEU A 162 1.21 12.22 1.31
CA LEU A 162 1.37 11.84 -0.09
C LEU A 162 1.05 10.36 -0.28
N VAL A 163 -0.02 10.07 -1.01
CA VAL A 163 -0.41 8.71 -1.41
C VAL A 163 0.11 8.43 -2.80
N GLY A 164 0.87 7.35 -3.00
CA GLY A 164 1.40 7.11 -4.33
C GLY A 164 1.84 5.68 -4.62
N THR A 165 2.15 5.47 -5.89
CA THR A 165 2.69 4.21 -6.43
C THR A 165 4.21 4.29 -6.53
N GLN A 166 4.83 3.45 -7.36
CA GLN A 166 6.27 3.50 -7.64
C GLN A 166 6.77 4.88 -8.11
N MET A 167 5.87 5.80 -8.49
CA MET A 167 6.25 7.16 -8.88
C MET A 167 6.89 7.94 -7.73
N ILE A 168 6.48 7.68 -6.47
CA ILE A 168 7.04 8.34 -5.28
C ILE A 168 8.44 7.81 -4.90
N THR A 169 8.89 6.71 -5.49
CA THR A 169 10.20 6.13 -5.18
C THR A 169 11.34 6.76 -5.96
N LYS A 170 11.04 7.51 -7.02
CA LYS A 170 12.04 8.10 -7.91
C LYS A 170 12.66 9.36 -7.33
N GLY A 171 13.95 9.33 -7.04
CA GLY A 171 14.87 10.47 -6.99
C GLY A 171 14.60 11.67 -6.06
N PHE A 172 13.42 11.78 -5.44
CA PHE A 172 13.06 12.93 -4.62
C PHE A 172 13.62 12.86 -3.21
N ASP A 173 14.00 13.99 -2.65
CA ASP A 173 14.48 14.12 -1.28
C ASP A 173 13.50 14.96 -0.45
N PHE A 174 12.57 14.28 0.19
CA PHE A 174 11.54 14.91 1.01
C PHE A 174 12.00 15.03 2.47
N ALA A 175 12.51 16.19 2.83
CA ALA A 175 13.04 16.46 4.16
C ALA A 175 12.00 16.38 5.30
N GLY A 176 10.71 16.51 4.99
CA GLY A 176 9.64 16.52 5.97
C GLY A 176 9.06 15.15 6.28
N VAL A 177 9.42 14.10 5.55
CA VAL A 177 8.84 12.77 5.69
C VAL A 177 9.48 12.04 6.86
N SER A 178 8.73 11.82 7.93
CA SER A 178 9.13 11.02 9.10
C SER A 178 8.55 9.61 9.08
N LEU A 179 7.38 9.42 8.46
CA LEU A 179 6.69 8.14 8.41
C LEU A 179 6.43 7.69 6.97
N VAL A 180 6.72 6.44 6.69
CA VAL A 180 6.35 5.75 5.46
C VAL A 180 5.46 4.55 5.79
N GLY A 181 4.26 4.51 5.23
CA GLY A 181 3.36 3.35 5.28
C GLY A 181 3.40 2.57 3.97
N ILE A 182 3.76 1.29 4.01
CA ILE A 182 3.67 0.38 2.87
C ILE A 182 2.39 -0.43 3.04
N LEU A 183 1.40 -0.11 2.22
CA LEU A 183 0.10 -0.77 2.25
C LEU A 183 0.13 -2.02 1.37
N ASN A 184 -0.28 -3.15 1.90
CA ASN A 184 -0.37 -4.41 1.16
C ASN A 184 0.96 -4.83 0.49
N ALA A 185 1.96 -5.16 1.30
CA ALA A 185 3.26 -5.66 0.83
C ALA A 185 3.12 -7.00 0.07
N ASP A 186 2.10 -7.78 0.36
CA ASP A 186 1.81 -9.07 -0.27
C ASP A 186 1.64 -8.96 -1.79
N ASN A 187 1.10 -7.85 -2.28
CA ASN A 187 1.00 -7.59 -3.72
C ASN A 187 2.37 -7.48 -4.42
N LEU A 188 3.42 -7.16 -3.69
CA LEU A 188 4.78 -7.15 -4.21
C LEU A 188 5.37 -8.56 -4.23
N LEU A 189 5.09 -9.35 -3.18
CA LEU A 189 5.62 -10.68 -2.97
C LEU A 189 4.90 -11.72 -3.85
N ASN A 190 3.58 -11.57 -4.01
CA ASN A 190 2.73 -12.49 -4.77
C ASN A 190 2.75 -12.25 -6.31
N ASN A 191 3.78 -11.60 -6.82
CA ASN A 191 3.98 -11.49 -8.27
C ASN A 191 4.51 -12.83 -8.82
N PRO A 192 4.03 -13.33 -9.96
CA PRO A 192 4.46 -14.61 -10.55
C PRO A 192 5.90 -14.63 -11.10
N ASP A 193 6.66 -13.58 -10.95
CA ASP A 193 8.08 -13.52 -11.31
C ASP A 193 8.93 -14.24 -10.25
N PHE A 194 9.86 -15.12 -10.69
CA PHE A 194 10.79 -15.80 -9.77
C PHE A 194 11.67 -14.84 -8.94
N ARG A 195 11.82 -13.60 -9.37
CA ARG A 195 12.49 -12.50 -8.65
C ARG A 195 11.54 -11.63 -7.84
N ALA A 196 10.30 -12.05 -7.64
CA ALA A 196 9.30 -11.21 -6.98
C ALA A 196 9.78 -10.76 -5.59
N ALA A 197 10.30 -11.68 -4.78
CA ALA A 197 10.80 -11.36 -3.44
C ALA A 197 11.98 -10.37 -3.46
N GLU A 198 12.94 -10.56 -4.37
CA GLU A 198 14.07 -9.65 -4.54
C GLU A 198 13.60 -8.25 -4.94
N ARG A 199 12.71 -8.16 -5.94
CA ARG A 199 12.17 -6.88 -6.41
C ARG A 199 11.29 -6.20 -5.36
N ALA A 200 10.50 -6.98 -4.62
CA ALA A 200 9.71 -6.48 -3.51
C ALA A 200 10.61 -5.86 -2.44
N PHE A 201 11.65 -6.58 -2.04
CA PHE A 201 12.62 -6.09 -1.07
C PHE A 201 13.31 -4.80 -1.55
N GLN A 202 13.83 -4.78 -2.78
CA GLN A 202 14.47 -3.59 -3.35
C GLN A 202 13.53 -2.38 -3.37
N LEU A 203 12.28 -2.58 -3.75
CA LEU A 203 11.28 -1.51 -3.81
C LEU A 203 10.92 -1.03 -2.40
N MET A 204 10.69 -1.93 -1.46
CA MET A 204 10.43 -1.58 -0.06
C MET A 204 11.61 -0.81 0.55
N MET A 205 12.85 -1.20 0.25
CA MET A 205 14.05 -0.48 0.69
C MET A 205 14.15 0.92 0.08
N GLN A 206 13.78 1.09 -1.20
CA GLN A 206 13.75 2.41 -1.84
C GLN A 206 12.71 3.33 -1.19
N VAL A 207 11.53 2.79 -0.89
CA VAL A 207 10.45 3.53 -0.23
C VAL A 207 10.84 3.86 1.21
N ALA A 208 11.32 2.87 1.96
CA ALA A 208 11.79 3.03 3.34
C ALA A 208 12.90 4.08 3.46
N GLY A 209 13.79 4.14 2.48
CA GLY A 209 14.84 5.15 2.41
C GLY A 209 14.34 6.59 2.24
N ARG A 210 13.05 6.84 2.15
CA ARG A 210 12.44 8.19 2.14
C ARG A 210 12.16 8.72 3.53
N ALA A 211 12.00 7.85 4.53
CA ALA A 211 11.74 8.26 5.91
C ALA A 211 13.02 8.78 6.60
N GLY A 212 12.91 9.91 7.31
CA GLY A 212 13.91 10.39 8.27
C GLY A 212 15.26 10.78 7.69
N ARG A 213 15.32 11.35 6.50
CA ARG A 213 16.61 11.64 5.83
C ARG A 213 17.46 12.71 6.49
N ARG A 214 16.88 13.69 7.17
CA ARG A 214 17.63 14.85 7.69
C ARG A 214 17.77 14.89 9.21
N ASP A 215 16.76 14.44 9.99
CA ASP A 215 16.70 14.69 11.44
C ASP A 215 16.68 13.42 12.31
N GLY A 216 17.33 12.36 11.84
CA GLY A 216 17.70 11.23 12.68
C GLY A 216 16.56 10.39 13.26
N GLY A 217 15.82 9.67 12.42
CA GLY A 217 14.90 8.65 12.87
C GLY A 217 13.57 8.66 12.12
N GLY A 218 13.56 8.10 10.92
CA GLY A 218 12.30 7.82 10.22
C GLY A 218 11.69 6.51 10.67
N GLU A 219 10.38 6.38 10.50
CA GLU A 219 9.65 5.15 10.77
C GLU A 219 9.03 4.59 9.50
N VAL A 220 9.00 3.27 9.40
CA VAL A 220 8.37 2.57 8.28
C VAL A 220 7.42 1.52 8.84
N VAL A 221 6.17 1.55 8.42
CA VAL A 221 5.19 0.51 8.76
C VAL A 221 4.85 -0.28 7.51
N ILE A 222 5.11 -1.59 7.54
CA ILE A 222 4.79 -2.52 6.46
C ILE A 222 3.56 -3.32 6.87
N GLN A 223 2.47 -3.17 6.14
CA GLN A 223 1.27 -3.97 6.33
C GLN A 223 1.33 -5.20 5.41
N THR A 224 1.23 -6.39 5.99
CA THR A 224 1.30 -7.67 5.28
C THR A 224 0.38 -8.69 5.95
N SER A 225 -0.05 -9.68 5.22
CA SER A 225 -0.79 -10.85 5.71
C SER A 225 0.09 -12.11 5.85
N GLU A 226 1.37 -12.03 5.44
CA GLU A 226 2.36 -13.11 5.48
C GLU A 226 3.39 -12.93 6.59
#